data_e5d3d575196a84a45fd986167c71bb8e
#
_entry.id   e5d3d575196a84a45fd986167c71bb8e
#
_cell.length_a   1.000
_cell.length_b   1.000
_cell.length_c   1.000
_cell.angle_alpha   90.00
_cell.angle_beta   90.00
_cell.angle_gamma   90.00
#
_symmetry.space_group_name_H-M   'P 1'
#
loop_
_entity.id
_entity.type
_entity.pdbx_description
1 polymer ?
#
loop_
_entity_poly.entity_id
_entity_poly.type
_entity_poly.pdbx_seq_one_letter_code
_entity_poly.pdbx_strand_id
1 'polypeptide(L)'
;MRYWCSALALLAVAAFAHAALATDGDPVVVVQETRTPAGAQRKSGAHHPPSVQHIALLQNSGPRPVRVVRVTVEFYDFFGKILWAKSAVPVPSRIEPGATATLSFSTPALEAARRTHYRMEYGGNHAAPPRPH
;
A
#
# COMPACT_ATOMS: atom_id res chain seq x y z
N MET A 1 30.11 36.09 -28.21
CA MET A 1 29.24 35.92 -27.06
C MET A 1 28.40 34.69 -27.25
N ARG A 2 28.70 33.66 -26.52
CA ARG A 2 27.98 32.39 -26.61
C ARG A 2 27.04 32.32 -25.41
N TYR A 3 25.75 32.39 -25.68
CA TYR A 3 24.74 32.12 -24.66
C TYR A 3 24.53 30.63 -24.56
N TRP A 4 24.95 30.08 -23.47
CA TRP A 4 24.68 28.69 -23.14
C TRP A 4 23.31 28.67 -22.45
N CYS A 5 22.30 28.31 -23.20
CA CYS A 5 21.01 27.95 -22.64
C CYS A 5 21.12 26.54 -22.04
N SER A 6 21.40 26.49 -20.78
CA SER A 6 21.23 25.24 -20.02
C SER A 6 19.73 25.02 -19.82
N ALA A 7 19.17 24.19 -20.66
CA ALA A 7 17.82 23.68 -20.43
C ALA A 7 17.87 22.74 -19.22
N LEU A 8 17.52 23.28 -18.06
CA LEU A 8 17.19 22.45 -16.92
C LEU A 8 15.86 21.76 -17.23
N ALA A 9 15.95 20.49 -17.62
CA ALA A 9 14.79 19.64 -17.65
C ALA A 9 14.36 19.37 -16.20
N LEU A 10 13.40 20.14 -15.71
CA LEU A 10 12.73 19.86 -14.47
C LEU A 10 11.88 18.62 -14.70
N LEU A 11 12.36 17.47 -14.22
CA LEU A 11 11.56 16.27 -14.12
C LEU A 11 10.57 16.51 -12.97
N ALA A 12 9.39 16.98 -13.31
CA ALA A 12 8.29 17.05 -12.38
C ALA A 12 7.81 15.62 -12.11
N VAL A 13 8.37 14.99 -11.08
CA VAL A 13 7.75 13.82 -10.50
C VAL A 13 6.46 14.29 -9.84
N ALA A 14 5.36 14.16 -10.56
CA ALA A 14 4.05 14.37 -9.99
C ALA A 14 3.81 13.29 -8.94
N ALA A 15 4.22 13.56 -7.71
CA ALA A 15 3.78 12.79 -6.56
C ALA A 15 2.29 13.10 -6.39
N PHE A 16 1.45 12.25 -6.96
CA PHE A 16 0.03 12.26 -6.62
C PHE A 16 -0.08 11.78 -5.17
N ALA A 17 -0.05 12.71 -4.24
CA ALA A 17 -0.47 12.43 -2.88
C ALA A 17 -1.96 12.13 -2.92
N HIS A 18 -2.28 10.88 -3.13
CA HIS A 18 -3.62 10.41 -2.82
C HIS A 18 -3.75 10.49 -1.30
N ALA A 19 -4.45 11.51 -0.84
CA ALA A 19 -4.89 11.51 0.53
C ALA A 19 -5.77 10.28 0.70
N ALA A 20 -5.19 9.20 1.23
CA ALA A 20 -5.97 8.09 1.69
C ALA A 20 -6.89 8.65 2.76
N LEU A 21 -8.21 8.55 2.54
CA LEU A 21 -9.18 8.88 3.55
C LEU A 21 -8.89 7.97 4.75
N ALA A 22 -8.16 8.53 5.74
CA ALA A 22 -7.99 7.86 7.01
C ALA A 22 -9.39 7.66 7.58
N THR A 23 -9.80 6.42 7.75
CA THR A 23 -10.93 6.11 8.61
C THR A 23 -10.61 6.72 9.97
N ASP A 24 -11.50 7.58 10.46
CA ASP A 24 -11.35 8.23 11.75
C ASP A 24 -10.93 7.21 12.82
N GLY A 25 -9.74 7.39 13.40
CA GLY A 25 -9.21 6.56 14.46
C GLY A 25 -8.12 5.56 14.07
N ASP A 26 -7.80 5.40 12.79
CA ASP A 26 -6.71 4.52 12.37
C ASP A 26 -5.39 5.30 12.28
N PRO A 27 -4.39 5.01 13.14
CA PRO A 27 -3.13 5.75 13.13
C PRO A 27 -2.23 5.42 11.95
N VAL A 28 -2.42 4.26 11.32
CA VAL A 28 -1.59 3.83 10.19
C VAL A 28 -2.34 4.04 8.89
N VAL A 29 -1.73 4.77 7.98
CA VAL A 29 -2.28 5.09 6.66
C VAL A 29 -1.36 4.60 5.56
N VAL A 30 -1.93 4.24 4.42
CA VAL A 30 -1.18 3.92 3.21
C VAL A 30 -0.86 5.23 2.50
N VAL A 31 0.43 5.56 2.40
CA VAL A 31 0.88 6.81 1.77
C VAL A 31 1.36 6.63 0.34
N GLN A 32 1.70 5.41 -0.05
CA GLN A 32 2.14 5.10 -1.40
C GLN A 32 1.86 3.63 -1.72
N GLU A 33 1.47 3.36 -2.95
CA GLU A 33 1.32 2.00 -3.47
C GLU A 33 1.98 1.91 -4.84
N THR A 34 2.79 0.88 -5.03
CA THR A 34 3.45 0.57 -6.30
C THR A 34 3.03 -0.83 -6.75
N ARG A 35 2.65 -0.96 -7.99
CA ARG A 35 2.27 -2.23 -8.62
C ARG A 35 3.22 -2.53 -9.76
N THR A 36 3.78 -3.73 -9.75
CA THR A 36 4.70 -4.19 -10.79
C THR A 36 4.23 -5.53 -11.34
N PRO A 37 4.02 -5.67 -12.65
CA PRO A 37 3.75 -6.96 -13.24
C PRO A 37 4.91 -7.91 -12.93
N ALA A 38 4.62 -9.02 -12.29
CA ALA A 38 5.59 -10.07 -12.05
C ALA A 38 5.45 -11.14 -13.13
N GLY A 39 6.55 -11.55 -13.75
CA GLY A 39 6.53 -12.64 -14.69
C GLY A 39 6.96 -12.33 -16.11
N ALA A 40 7.42 -11.11 -16.42
CA ALA A 40 7.97 -10.76 -17.73
C ALA A 40 9.28 -11.50 -18.06
N GLN A 41 9.85 -12.27 -17.14
CA GLN A 41 11.12 -12.98 -17.30
C GLN A 41 11.01 -14.49 -17.20
N ARG A 42 9.88 -15.07 -17.51
CA ARG A 42 9.77 -16.52 -17.43
C ARG A 42 10.35 -17.18 -18.66
N LYS A 43 11.49 -17.80 -18.46
CA LYS A 43 11.99 -18.82 -19.36
C LYS A 43 11.07 -20.03 -19.27
N SER A 44 10.47 -20.38 -20.41
CA SER A 44 9.94 -21.68 -20.78
C SER A 44 8.80 -22.29 -19.92
N GLY A 45 7.69 -22.48 -20.56
CA GLY A 45 6.82 -23.65 -20.48
C GLY A 45 5.88 -23.80 -19.29
N ALA A 46 6.02 -23.06 -18.23
CA ALA A 46 5.08 -23.13 -17.12
C ALA A 46 4.01 -22.06 -17.26
N HIS A 47 2.79 -22.47 -17.55
CA HIS A 47 1.63 -21.61 -17.58
C HIS A 47 1.25 -21.20 -16.14
N HIS A 48 1.98 -20.25 -15.58
CA HIS A 48 1.54 -19.58 -14.39
C HIS A 48 0.69 -18.37 -14.79
N PRO A 49 -0.47 -18.16 -14.16
CA PRO A 49 -1.24 -16.96 -14.42
C PRO A 49 -0.38 -15.72 -14.12
N PRO A 50 -0.57 -14.63 -14.88
CA PRO A 50 0.13 -13.40 -14.62
C PRO A 50 -0.13 -12.93 -13.20
N SER A 51 0.93 -12.57 -12.48
CA SER A 51 0.84 -12.05 -11.13
C SER A 51 1.30 -10.59 -11.09
N VAL A 52 0.86 -9.89 -10.07
CA VAL A 52 1.24 -8.50 -9.80
C VAL A 52 1.86 -8.43 -8.41
N GLN A 53 3.05 -7.87 -8.34
CA GLN A 53 3.70 -7.56 -7.08
C GLN A 53 3.25 -6.19 -6.61
N HIS A 54 2.76 -6.12 -5.39
CA HIS A 54 2.34 -4.88 -4.74
C HIS A 54 3.31 -4.53 -3.63
N ILE A 55 3.67 -3.27 -3.56
CA ILE A 55 4.45 -2.70 -2.46
C ILE A 55 3.69 -1.49 -1.97
N ALA A 56 3.24 -1.54 -0.73
CA ALA A 56 2.55 -0.44 -0.08
C ALA A 56 3.45 0.14 1.02
N LEU A 57 3.54 1.45 1.07
CA LEU A 57 4.24 2.17 2.13
C LEU A 57 3.21 2.63 3.15
N LEU A 58 3.37 2.15 4.38
CA LEU A 58 2.51 2.49 5.51
C LEU A 58 3.20 3.52 6.39
N GLN A 59 2.47 4.49 6.89
CA GLN A 59 2.99 5.50 7.80
C GLN A 59 2.15 5.56 9.07
N ASN A 60 2.82 5.62 10.21
CA ASN A 60 2.16 5.92 11.47
C ASN A 60 2.01 7.43 11.60
N SER A 61 0.82 7.94 11.41
CA SER A 61 0.50 9.36 11.56
C SER A 61 0.02 9.73 12.97
N GLY A 62 -0.08 8.75 13.86
CA GLY A 62 -0.47 8.95 15.25
C GLY A 62 0.70 9.38 16.13
N PRO A 63 0.41 9.77 17.40
CA PRO A 63 1.42 10.26 18.34
C PRO A 63 2.15 9.15 19.09
N ARG A 64 1.76 7.89 18.93
CA ARG A 64 2.29 6.74 19.66
C ARG A 64 2.83 5.68 18.72
N PRO A 65 3.84 4.89 19.14
CA PRO A 65 4.25 3.71 18.40
C PRO A 65 3.08 2.72 18.26
N VAL A 66 2.97 2.10 17.11
CA VAL A 66 1.97 1.06 16.86
C VAL A 66 2.64 -0.21 16.39
N ARG A 67 2.03 -1.33 16.69
CA ARG A 67 2.42 -2.63 16.17
C ARG A 67 1.32 -3.15 15.27
N VAL A 68 1.63 -3.33 14.00
CA VAL A 68 0.70 -3.91 13.03
C VAL A 68 1.01 -5.39 12.91
N VAL A 69 0.12 -6.23 13.38
CA VAL A 69 0.31 -7.69 13.37
C VAL A 69 -0.11 -8.31 12.05
N ARG A 70 -1.03 -7.68 11.35
CA ARG A 70 -1.53 -8.13 10.05
C ARG A 70 -2.21 -6.99 9.32
N VAL A 71 -2.02 -6.96 8.01
CA VAL A 71 -2.78 -6.11 7.10
C VAL A 71 -3.53 -7.03 6.14
N THR A 72 -4.84 -6.89 6.07
CA THR A 72 -5.66 -7.58 5.07
C THR A 72 -5.98 -6.61 3.96
N VAL A 73 -5.61 -6.96 2.74
CA VAL A 73 -5.85 -6.16 1.54
C VAL A 73 -7.00 -6.82 0.77
N GLU A 74 -8.04 -6.05 0.51
CA GLU A 74 -9.24 -6.50 -0.16
C GLU A 74 -9.41 -5.73 -1.47
N PHE A 75 -9.68 -6.45 -2.55
CA PHE A 75 -9.91 -5.89 -3.87
C PHE A 75 -11.37 -6.04 -4.26
N TYR A 76 -11.97 -4.96 -4.70
CA TYR A 76 -13.38 -4.88 -5.04
C TYR A 76 -13.58 -4.49 -6.50
N ASP A 77 -14.61 -5.04 -7.12
CA ASP A 77 -15.05 -4.62 -8.44
C ASP A 77 -15.88 -3.32 -8.39
N PHE A 78 -16.35 -2.90 -9.54
CA PHE A 78 -17.21 -1.72 -9.66
C PHE A 78 -18.50 -1.82 -8.85
N PHE A 79 -19.03 -3.03 -8.67
CA PHE A 79 -20.28 -3.28 -7.94
C PHE A 79 -20.07 -3.46 -6.43
N GLY A 80 -18.85 -3.34 -5.95
CA GLY A 80 -18.54 -3.53 -4.54
C GLY A 80 -18.39 -5.00 -4.12
N LYS A 81 -18.30 -5.92 -5.08
CA LYS A 81 -18.04 -7.33 -4.81
C LYS A 81 -16.56 -7.56 -4.56
N ILE A 82 -16.25 -8.33 -3.54
CA ILE A 82 -14.86 -8.73 -3.26
C ILE A 82 -14.37 -9.73 -4.31
N LEU A 83 -13.25 -9.41 -4.93
CA LEU A 83 -12.60 -10.27 -5.94
C LEU A 83 -11.47 -11.08 -5.37
N TRP A 84 -10.75 -10.51 -4.42
CA TRP A 84 -9.57 -11.11 -3.84
C TRP A 84 -9.27 -10.49 -2.48
N ALA A 85 -8.79 -11.28 -1.55
CA ALA A 85 -8.27 -10.82 -0.27
C ALA A 85 -6.94 -11.49 0.03
N LYS A 86 -5.99 -10.75 0.53
CA LYS A 86 -4.65 -11.21 0.91
C LYS A 86 -4.24 -10.58 2.22
N SER A 87 -3.64 -11.38 3.09
CA SER A 87 -3.05 -10.87 4.33
C SER A 87 -1.53 -10.91 4.26
N ALA A 88 -0.90 -9.89 4.81
CA ALA A 88 0.55 -9.78 4.92
C ALA A 88 0.93 -9.00 6.18
N VAL A 89 2.19 -9.13 6.59
CA VAL A 89 2.75 -8.43 7.74
C VAL A 89 3.73 -7.37 7.23
N PRO A 90 3.60 -6.11 7.65
CA PRO A 90 4.55 -5.07 7.26
C PRO A 90 5.91 -5.25 7.93
N VAL A 91 6.94 -4.69 7.30
CA VAL A 91 8.31 -4.70 7.83
C VAL A 91 8.80 -3.25 7.93
N PRO A 92 9.16 -2.79 9.11
CA PRO A 92 8.98 -3.41 10.43
C PRO A 92 7.51 -3.47 10.85
N SER A 93 7.15 -4.41 11.71
CA SER A 93 5.78 -4.51 12.23
C SER A 93 5.47 -3.44 13.29
N ARG A 94 6.49 -3.00 14.02
CA ARG A 94 6.41 -1.86 14.93
C ARG A 94 6.79 -0.58 14.19
N ILE A 95 5.89 0.39 14.20
CA ILE A 95 6.06 1.65 13.47
C ILE A 95 6.03 2.79 14.47
N GLU A 96 7.15 3.50 14.61
CA GLU A 96 7.25 4.69 15.46
C GLU A 96 6.44 5.85 14.85
N PRO A 97 6.06 6.86 15.65
CA PRO A 97 5.35 8.03 15.14
C PRO A 97 6.10 8.70 13.98
N GLY A 98 5.43 8.93 12.87
CA GLY A 98 5.99 9.52 11.66
C GLY A 98 6.85 8.57 10.82
N ALA A 99 7.19 7.39 11.34
CA ALA A 99 7.96 6.39 10.61
C ALA A 99 7.10 5.61 9.61
N THR A 100 7.78 4.90 8.72
CA THR A 100 7.14 4.10 7.67
C THR A 100 7.51 2.63 7.79
N ALA A 101 6.64 1.79 7.24
CA ALA A 101 6.87 0.35 7.07
C ALA A 101 6.46 -0.07 5.66
N THR A 102 7.04 -1.14 5.18
CA THR A 102 6.77 -1.67 3.84
C THR A 102 5.91 -2.93 3.93
N LEU A 103 4.84 -2.95 3.18
CA LEU A 103 3.97 -4.11 3.00
C LEU A 103 4.15 -4.63 1.58
N SER A 104 4.57 -5.90 1.46
CA SER A 104 4.75 -6.57 0.17
C SER A 104 3.82 -7.76 0.06
N PHE A 105 3.13 -7.88 -1.06
CA PHE A 105 2.27 -9.02 -1.36
C PHE A 105 2.10 -9.19 -2.86
N SER A 106 1.69 -10.38 -3.28
CA SER A 106 1.42 -10.70 -4.68
C SER A 106 -0.04 -11.07 -4.85
N THR A 107 -0.62 -10.67 -5.98
CA THR A 107 -1.97 -11.06 -6.37
C THR A 107 -1.95 -11.57 -7.81
N PRO A 108 -2.96 -12.37 -8.23
CA PRO A 108 -3.19 -12.55 -9.65
C PRO A 108 -3.53 -11.21 -10.30
N ALA A 109 -3.42 -11.14 -11.63
CA ALA A 109 -3.87 -9.97 -12.35
C ALA A 109 -5.40 -9.83 -12.21
N LEU A 110 -5.84 -8.77 -11.56
CA LEU A 110 -7.25 -8.50 -11.27
C LEU A 110 -7.74 -7.33 -12.13
N GLU A 111 -8.06 -7.60 -13.36
CA GLU A 111 -8.47 -6.57 -14.34
C GLU A 111 -9.78 -5.88 -13.94
N ALA A 112 -10.67 -6.59 -13.27
CA ALA A 112 -11.95 -6.06 -12.83
C ALA A 112 -11.86 -5.27 -11.52
N ALA A 113 -10.71 -5.25 -10.84
CA ALA A 113 -10.55 -4.51 -9.60
C ALA A 113 -10.62 -3.00 -9.83
N ARG A 114 -11.45 -2.33 -9.05
CA ARG A 114 -11.66 -0.87 -9.12
C ARG A 114 -11.34 -0.16 -7.82
N ARG A 115 -11.36 -0.88 -6.71
CA ARG A 115 -11.08 -0.33 -5.39
C ARG A 115 -10.28 -1.31 -4.56
N THR A 116 -9.35 -0.77 -3.78
CA THR A 116 -8.53 -1.52 -2.83
C THR A 116 -8.80 -0.98 -1.43
N HIS A 117 -8.99 -1.86 -0.48
CA HIS A 117 -9.17 -1.53 0.92
C HIS A 117 -8.13 -2.24 1.78
N TYR A 118 -7.49 -1.48 2.67
CA TYR A 118 -6.50 -1.99 3.60
C TYR A 118 -7.08 -2.00 5.01
N ARG A 119 -7.12 -3.15 5.63
CA ARG A 119 -7.57 -3.31 7.00
C ARG A 119 -6.41 -3.68 7.89
N MET A 120 -6.11 -2.82 8.86
CA MET A 120 -5.01 -3.00 9.80
C MET A 120 -5.48 -3.72 11.05
N GLU A 121 -4.72 -4.71 11.50
CA GLU A 121 -4.89 -5.35 12.79
C GLU A 121 -3.71 -4.98 13.69
N TYR A 122 -4.01 -4.39 14.82
CA TYR A 122 -3.00 -3.95 15.78
C TYR A 122 -2.83 -4.96 16.90
N GLY A 123 -1.58 -5.21 17.29
CA GLY A 123 -1.22 -6.10 18.40
C GLY A 123 -0.75 -5.34 19.63
N GLY A 124 -0.66 -6.06 20.76
CA GLY A 124 -0.17 -5.52 22.01
C GLY A 124 -1.21 -4.70 22.78
N ASN A 125 -0.73 -3.85 23.67
CA ASN A 125 -1.57 -3.05 24.59
C ASN A 125 -2.27 -1.86 23.94
N HIS A 126 -2.37 -1.83 22.62
CA HIS A 126 -3.22 -0.87 21.94
C HIS A 126 -4.65 -1.36 22.03
N ALA A 127 -5.28 -1.05 23.15
CA ALA A 127 -6.72 -1.09 23.20
C ALA A 127 -7.25 -0.23 22.05
N ALA A 128 -8.06 -0.82 21.18
CA ALA A 128 -8.81 -0.04 20.22
C ALA A 128 -9.50 1.10 20.99
N PRO A 129 -9.50 2.33 20.47
CA PRO A 129 -10.22 3.40 21.14
C PRO A 129 -11.66 2.92 21.35
N PRO A 130 -12.24 3.19 22.53
CA PRO A 130 -13.58 2.74 22.81
C PRO A 130 -14.50 3.28 21.72
N ARG A 131 -15.24 2.37 21.10
CA ARG A 131 -16.24 2.77 20.11
C ARG A 131 -17.21 3.69 20.81
N PRO A 132 -17.51 4.86 20.26
CA PRO A 132 -18.57 5.69 20.81
C PRO A 132 -19.88 4.89 20.78
N HIS A 133 -20.49 4.79 21.92
CA HIS A 133 -21.80 4.17 22.06
C HIS A 133 -22.86 5.03 21.40
#